data_09c5b5b0f2551f2f610c7416a63808a6
#
_entry.id   09c5b5b0f2551f2f610c7416a63808a6
#
_cell.length_a   1.000
_cell.length_b   1.000
_cell.length_c   1.000
_cell.angle_alpha   90.00
_cell.angle_beta   90.00
_cell.angle_gamma   90.00
#
_symmetry.space_group_name_H-M   'P 1'
#
loop_
_entity.id
_entity.type
_entity.pdbx_description
1 polymer ?
#
loop_
_entity_poly.entity_id
_entity_poly.type
_entity_poly.pdbx_seq_one_letter_code
_entity_poly.pdbx_strand_id
1 'polypeptide(L)'
;MAAKIISAHELECQSAEGSVKIFDCRFALNDPDAGRAAYEGSHIPGAVYVDLEKDLSGPVTSGTGRHPLPDFAVWRETLLSLQINANSTVVLYDGGPGVFAARFWWMLGWAGIPDVMLLDGGFEEWRRQGLPLGTEEHSMDRGA
;
A
#
# COMPACT_ATOMS: atom_id res chain seq x y z
N MET A 1 -17.50 8.27 0.50
CA MET A 1 -16.11 8.62 0.16
C MET A 1 -15.73 7.91 -1.12
N ALA A 2 -15.41 8.65 -2.16
CA ALA A 2 -15.09 8.08 -3.46
C ALA A 2 -13.59 7.81 -3.57
N ALA A 3 -13.22 6.66 -4.13
CA ALA A 3 -11.83 6.36 -4.42
C ALA A 3 -11.36 7.19 -5.61
N LYS A 4 -10.17 7.74 -5.51
CA LYS A 4 -9.49 8.40 -6.63
C LYS A 4 -8.60 7.36 -7.31
N ILE A 5 -8.60 7.40 -8.63
CA ILE A 5 -7.82 6.47 -9.44
C ILE A 5 -6.74 7.25 -10.18
N ILE A 6 -5.53 6.70 -10.22
CA ILE A 6 -4.42 7.29 -10.96
C ILE A 6 -3.91 6.27 -11.99
N SER A 7 -3.60 6.75 -13.20
CA SER A 7 -3.01 5.88 -14.21
C SER A 7 -1.52 5.63 -13.92
N ALA A 8 -0.99 4.57 -14.52
CA ALA A 8 0.44 4.26 -14.39
C ALA A 8 1.31 5.41 -14.91
N HIS A 9 0.93 5.99 -16.04
CA HIS A 9 1.68 7.10 -16.62
C HIS A 9 1.66 8.34 -15.72
N GLU A 10 0.50 8.67 -15.16
CA GLU A 10 0.40 9.81 -14.24
C GLU A 10 1.21 9.58 -12.97
N LEU A 11 1.21 8.34 -12.45
CA LEU A 11 2.00 8.01 -11.27
C LEU A 11 3.49 8.15 -11.56
N GLU A 12 3.94 7.71 -12.73
CA GLU A 12 5.34 7.88 -13.11
C GLU A 12 5.73 9.35 -13.11
N CYS A 13 4.90 10.21 -13.66
CA CYS A 13 5.15 11.66 -13.69
C CYS A 13 5.21 12.25 -12.28
N GLN A 14 4.26 11.89 -11.42
CA GLN A 14 4.22 12.41 -10.06
C GLN A 14 5.37 11.87 -9.20
N SER A 15 5.74 10.61 -9.41
CA SER A 15 6.85 9.99 -8.70
C SER A 15 8.17 10.71 -8.99
N ALA A 16 8.37 11.14 -10.24
CA ALA A 16 9.57 11.88 -10.63
C ALA A 16 9.67 13.23 -9.89
N GLU A 17 8.54 13.81 -9.50
CA GLU A 17 8.49 15.06 -8.74
C GLU A 17 8.76 14.83 -7.24
N GLY A 18 8.73 13.58 -6.77
CA GLY A 18 9.00 13.23 -5.38
C GLY A 18 7.89 13.61 -4.41
N SER A 19 6.69 13.90 -4.89
CA SER A 19 5.60 14.43 -4.07
C SER A 19 4.62 13.39 -3.58
N VAL A 20 4.81 12.11 -3.94
CA VAL A 20 3.87 11.04 -3.56
C VAL A 20 4.55 9.97 -2.72
N LYS A 21 3.77 9.35 -1.85
CA LYS A 21 4.18 8.17 -1.08
C LYS A 21 3.48 6.97 -1.70
N ILE A 22 4.26 5.98 -2.13
CA ILE A 22 3.74 4.80 -2.84
C ILE A 22 3.86 3.59 -1.93
N PHE A 23 2.78 2.83 -1.82
CA PHE A 23 2.78 1.61 -1.01
C PHE A 23 2.36 0.41 -1.84
N ASP A 24 3.15 -0.65 -1.73
CA ASP A 24 2.91 -1.93 -2.38
C ASP A 24 2.12 -2.81 -1.42
N CYS A 25 0.90 -3.18 -1.80
CA CYS A 25 -0.01 -3.97 -0.97
C CYS A 25 -0.22 -5.37 -1.53
N ARG A 26 0.71 -5.87 -2.35
CA ARG A 26 0.55 -7.21 -2.93
C ARG A 26 0.53 -8.27 -1.84
N PHE A 27 -0.39 -9.21 -1.97
CA PHE A 27 -0.59 -10.26 -0.98
C PHE A 27 -1.25 -11.46 -1.65
N ALA A 28 -1.01 -12.66 -1.13
CA ALA A 28 -1.70 -13.86 -1.56
C ALA A 28 -2.28 -14.56 -0.33
N LEU A 29 -3.60 -14.85 -0.38
CA LEU A 29 -4.31 -15.44 0.76
C LEU A 29 -3.81 -16.84 1.11
N ASN A 30 -3.29 -17.58 0.13
CA ASN A 30 -2.78 -18.93 0.31
C ASN A 30 -1.29 -19.00 0.62
N ASP A 31 -0.60 -17.86 0.61
CA ASP A 31 0.83 -17.79 0.92
C ASP A 31 1.16 -16.40 1.47
N PRO A 32 1.18 -16.24 2.81
CA PRO A 32 1.40 -14.94 3.42
C PRO A 32 2.73 -14.27 3.09
N ASP A 33 3.72 -15.03 2.63
CA ASP A 33 5.03 -14.46 2.29
C ASP A 33 5.16 -14.10 0.81
N ALA A 34 4.20 -14.48 -0.02
CA ALA A 34 4.28 -14.27 -1.47
C ALA A 34 4.33 -12.79 -1.86
N GLY A 35 3.57 -11.93 -1.16
CA GLY A 35 3.54 -10.50 -1.45
C GLY A 35 4.89 -9.84 -1.21
N ARG A 36 5.51 -10.13 -0.07
CA ARG A 36 6.83 -9.58 0.24
C ARG A 36 7.88 -10.12 -0.73
N ALA A 37 7.83 -11.41 -1.07
CA ALA A 37 8.77 -12.00 -2.02
C ALA A 37 8.62 -11.33 -3.39
N ALA A 38 7.39 -11.05 -3.82
CA ALA A 38 7.16 -10.33 -5.08
C ALA A 38 7.74 -8.91 -5.03
N TYR A 39 7.55 -8.22 -3.92
CA TYR A 39 8.11 -6.89 -3.71
C TYR A 39 9.65 -6.91 -3.79
N GLU A 40 10.27 -7.86 -3.15
CA GLU A 40 11.74 -8.01 -3.17
C GLU A 40 12.24 -8.33 -4.58
N GLY A 41 11.45 -9.04 -5.36
CA GLY A 41 11.80 -9.35 -6.75
C GLY A 41 11.77 -8.14 -7.66
N SER A 42 10.70 -7.35 -7.60
CA SER A 42 10.59 -6.07 -8.28
C SER A 42 9.34 -5.33 -7.79
N HIS A 43 9.42 -4.01 -7.80
CA HIS A 43 8.31 -3.14 -7.39
C HIS A 43 8.45 -1.79 -8.09
N ILE A 44 7.44 -0.95 -7.93
CA ILE A 44 7.51 0.42 -8.43
C ILE A 44 8.58 1.17 -7.64
N PRO A 45 9.52 1.87 -8.31
CA PRO A 45 10.61 2.55 -7.61
C PRO A 45 10.07 3.50 -6.54
N GLY A 46 10.66 3.43 -5.35
CA GLY A 46 10.26 4.24 -4.21
C GLY A 46 9.12 3.66 -3.38
N ALA A 47 8.49 2.57 -3.82
CA ALA A 47 7.38 1.96 -3.08
C ALA A 47 7.86 1.29 -1.80
N VAL A 48 7.06 1.41 -0.75
CA VAL A 48 7.25 0.73 0.53
C VAL A 48 6.26 -0.41 0.63
N TYR A 49 6.70 -1.59 1.06
CA TYR A 49 5.81 -2.73 1.20
C TYR A 49 4.98 -2.62 2.48
N VAL A 50 3.69 -2.91 2.37
CA VAL A 50 2.76 -2.96 3.50
C VAL A 50 2.07 -4.33 3.48
N ASP A 51 2.19 -5.06 4.59
CA ASP A 51 1.71 -6.43 4.71
C ASP A 51 0.28 -6.45 5.25
N LEU A 52 -0.61 -7.16 4.57
CA LEU A 52 -2.01 -7.25 4.99
C LEU A 52 -2.13 -7.80 6.42
N GLU A 53 -1.35 -8.81 6.77
CA GLU A 53 -1.47 -9.45 8.07
C GLU A 53 -0.72 -8.71 9.18
N LYS A 54 0.46 -8.19 8.88
CA LYS A 54 1.31 -7.55 9.89
C LYS A 54 0.99 -6.09 10.12
N ASP A 55 0.67 -5.38 9.05
CA ASP A 55 0.48 -3.92 9.10
C ASP A 55 -0.98 -3.50 9.09
N LEU A 56 -1.84 -4.25 8.41
CA LEU A 56 -3.23 -3.85 8.16
C LEU A 56 -4.25 -4.67 8.93
N SER A 57 -3.82 -5.60 9.76
CA SER A 57 -4.75 -6.49 10.48
C SER A 57 -4.41 -6.53 11.95
N GLY A 58 -5.44 -6.72 12.78
CA GLY A 58 -5.30 -6.97 14.20
C GLY A 58 -5.12 -8.47 14.49
N PRO A 59 -5.01 -8.82 15.78
CA PRO A 59 -4.83 -10.23 16.16
C PRO A 59 -6.05 -11.07 15.77
N VAL A 60 -5.80 -12.28 15.30
CA VAL A 60 -6.86 -13.24 14.99
C VAL A 60 -7.26 -13.95 16.28
N THR A 61 -8.56 -13.94 16.57
CA THR A 61 -9.14 -14.64 17.72
C THR A 61 -10.29 -15.51 17.25
N SER A 62 -10.87 -16.29 18.17
CA SER A 62 -12.01 -17.15 17.83
C SER A 62 -13.26 -16.38 17.39
N GLY A 63 -13.34 -15.10 17.71
CA GLY A 63 -14.46 -14.26 17.32
C GLY A 63 -14.22 -13.38 16.10
N THR A 64 -13.06 -13.51 15.43
CA THR A 64 -12.72 -12.67 14.28
C THR A 64 -12.64 -13.50 12.99
N GLY A 65 -12.65 -12.79 11.84
CA GLY A 65 -12.25 -13.40 10.59
C GLY A 65 -10.73 -13.52 10.48
N ARG A 66 -10.23 -13.84 9.29
CA ARG A 66 -8.80 -14.05 9.05
C ARG A 66 -7.97 -12.76 9.08
N HIS A 67 -8.60 -11.63 8.74
CA HIS A 67 -7.91 -10.33 8.67
C HIS A 67 -8.76 -9.26 9.35
N PRO A 68 -8.89 -9.33 10.69
CA PRO A 68 -9.70 -8.34 11.41
C PRO A 68 -9.02 -6.98 11.39
N LEU A 69 -9.81 -5.91 11.57
CA LEU A 69 -9.24 -4.57 11.70
C LEU A 69 -8.46 -4.48 13.01
N PRO A 70 -7.34 -3.76 13.03
CA PRO A 70 -6.63 -3.48 14.28
C PRO A 70 -7.40 -2.47 15.11
N ASP A 71 -7.07 -2.36 16.40
CA ASP A 71 -7.54 -1.27 17.21
C ASP A 71 -7.11 0.06 16.60
N PHE A 72 -7.97 1.07 16.70
CA PHE A 72 -7.69 2.36 16.07
C PHE A 72 -6.38 2.98 16.59
N ALA A 73 -6.09 2.83 17.88
CA ALA A 73 -4.85 3.35 18.46
C ALA A 73 -3.62 2.67 17.83
N VAL A 74 -3.69 1.36 17.59
CA VAL A 74 -2.61 0.62 16.93
C VAL A 74 -2.46 1.06 15.47
N TRP A 75 -3.59 1.25 14.78
CA TRP A 75 -3.58 1.74 13.40
C TRP A 75 -2.94 3.13 13.29
N ARG A 76 -3.25 4.01 14.23
CA ARG A 76 -2.61 5.33 14.26
C ARG A 76 -1.10 5.25 14.41
N GLU A 77 -0.61 4.34 15.25
CA GLU A 77 0.83 4.12 15.42
C GLU A 77 1.47 3.60 14.13
N THR A 78 0.78 2.69 13.44
CA THR A 78 1.25 2.20 12.14
C THR A 78 1.38 3.36 11.15
N LEU A 79 0.39 4.24 11.08
CA LEU A 79 0.45 5.41 10.21
C LEU A 79 1.63 6.32 10.53
N LEU A 80 1.91 6.54 11.81
CA LEU A 80 3.07 7.32 12.22
C LEU A 80 4.36 6.66 11.74
N SER A 81 4.47 5.34 11.88
CA SER A 81 5.65 4.61 11.43
C SER A 81 5.81 4.65 9.90
N LEU A 82 4.71 4.71 9.16
CA LEU A 82 4.71 4.84 7.71
C LEU A 82 4.86 6.31 7.27
N GLN A 83 4.91 7.22 8.21
CA GLN A 83 5.02 8.67 7.95
C GLN A 83 3.85 9.20 7.12
N ILE A 84 2.66 8.67 7.35
CA ILE A 84 1.43 9.12 6.69
C ILE A 84 0.68 10.06 7.62
N ASN A 85 0.31 11.24 7.11
CA ASN A 85 -0.49 12.22 7.85
C ASN A 85 -1.50 12.87 6.90
N ALA A 86 -2.28 13.81 7.43
CA ALA A 86 -3.35 14.45 6.67
C ALA A 86 -2.87 15.26 5.46
N ASN A 87 -1.59 15.59 5.40
CA ASN A 87 -1.00 16.33 4.29
C ASN A 87 -0.32 15.42 3.26
N SER A 88 -0.28 14.10 3.52
CA SER A 88 0.36 13.16 2.61
C SER A 88 -0.47 12.93 1.36
N THR A 89 0.20 12.79 0.22
CA THR A 89 -0.39 12.27 -1.01
C THR A 89 0.05 10.82 -1.14
N VAL A 90 -0.90 9.90 -1.13
CA VAL A 90 -0.64 8.47 -1.04
C VAL A 90 -1.17 7.75 -2.27
N VAL A 91 -0.36 6.88 -2.83
CA VAL A 91 -0.78 5.99 -3.92
C VAL A 91 -0.59 4.55 -3.48
N LEU A 92 -1.62 3.74 -3.65
CA LEU A 92 -1.64 2.34 -3.24
C LEU A 92 -1.79 1.44 -4.46
N TYR A 93 -1.07 0.31 -4.47
CA TYR A 93 -1.28 -0.68 -5.51
C TYR A 93 -1.13 -2.10 -4.95
N ASP A 94 -1.77 -3.05 -5.63
CA ASP A 94 -1.52 -4.47 -5.44
C ASP A 94 -1.17 -5.11 -6.79
N GLY A 95 -1.35 -6.42 -6.93
CA GLY A 95 -0.99 -7.11 -8.18
C GLY A 95 -1.82 -6.69 -9.38
N GLY A 96 -3.08 -6.34 -9.18
CA GLY A 96 -3.97 -5.99 -10.28
C GLY A 96 -5.42 -5.79 -9.86
N PRO A 97 -6.05 -6.73 -9.13
CA PRO A 97 -7.50 -6.64 -8.84
C PRO A 97 -7.89 -5.45 -7.96
N GLY A 98 -6.98 -4.94 -7.13
CA GLY A 98 -7.27 -3.80 -6.28
C GLY A 98 -7.85 -4.12 -4.92
N VAL A 99 -8.07 -5.39 -4.60
CA VAL A 99 -8.74 -5.81 -3.36
C VAL A 99 -7.94 -5.42 -2.12
N PHE A 100 -6.64 -5.66 -2.13
CA PHE A 100 -5.79 -5.36 -0.98
C PHE A 100 -5.49 -3.87 -0.88
N ALA A 101 -5.28 -3.22 -2.00
CA ALA A 101 -5.10 -1.77 -2.02
C ALA A 101 -6.37 -1.06 -1.54
N ALA A 102 -7.56 -1.56 -1.91
CA ALA A 102 -8.83 -1.00 -1.48
C ALA A 102 -9.01 -1.09 0.04
N ARG A 103 -8.56 -2.17 0.65
CA ARG A 103 -8.59 -2.30 2.11
C ARG A 103 -7.77 -1.20 2.78
N PHE A 104 -6.56 -0.98 2.32
CA PHE A 104 -5.69 0.07 2.86
C PHE A 104 -6.31 1.46 2.62
N TRP A 105 -6.87 1.67 1.43
CA TRP A 105 -7.59 2.90 1.10
C TRP A 105 -8.70 3.18 2.12
N TRP A 106 -9.51 2.16 2.43
CA TRP A 106 -10.60 2.31 3.40
C TRP A 106 -10.04 2.64 4.80
N MET A 107 -8.99 1.96 5.20
CA MET A 107 -8.37 2.17 6.52
C MET A 107 -7.76 3.56 6.65
N LEU A 108 -7.21 4.10 5.56
CA LEU A 108 -6.72 5.48 5.55
C LEU A 108 -7.87 6.47 5.67
N GLY A 109 -8.97 6.21 5.00
CA GLY A 109 -10.19 7.02 5.16
C GLY A 109 -10.72 6.98 6.59
N TRP A 110 -10.68 5.81 7.21
CA TRP A 110 -11.06 5.64 8.61
C TRP A 110 -10.21 6.52 9.54
N ALA A 111 -8.95 6.70 9.20
CA ALA A 111 -8.02 7.56 9.96
C ALA A 111 -8.08 9.04 9.56
N GLY A 112 -8.89 9.40 8.58
CA GLY A 112 -9.03 10.78 8.14
C GLY A 112 -7.98 11.28 7.17
N ILE A 113 -7.29 10.37 6.45
CA ILE A 113 -6.31 10.75 5.42
C ILE A 113 -7.06 11.00 4.11
N PRO A 114 -7.07 12.25 3.59
CA PRO A 114 -7.97 12.59 2.49
C PRO A 114 -7.44 12.33 1.09
N ASP A 115 -6.12 12.36 0.89
CA ASP A 115 -5.54 12.34 -0.46
C ASP A 115 -4.91 10.99 -0.75
N VAL A 116 -5.76 10.00 -1.07
CA VAL A 116 -5.35 8.62 -1.33
C VAL A 116 -5.87 8.20 -2.70
N MET A 117 -4.99 7.65 -3.52
CA MET A 117 -5.31 7.18 -4.86
C MET A 117 -4.97 5.70 -5.01
N LEU A 118 -5.73 5.02 -5.87
CA LEU A 118 -5.47 3.63 -6.24
C LEU A 118 -4.89 3.60 -7.66
N LEU A 119 -3.83 2.83 -7.85
CA LEU A 119 -3.21 2.67 -9.16
C LEU A 119 -4.10 1.79 -10.06
N ASP A 120 -4.54 2.35 -11.17
CA ASP A 120 -5.39 1.66 -12.14
C ASP A 120 -4.64 0.46 -12.74
N GLY A 121 -5.22 -0.72 -12.56
CA GLY A 121 -4.62 -1.97 -13.04
C GLY A 121 -3.46 -2.50 -12.19
N GLY A 122 -3.06 -1.78 -11.16
CA GLY A 122 -2.03 -2.21 -10.22
C GLY A 122 -0.67 -2.46 -10.86
N PHE A 123 0.12 -3.32 -10.23
CA PHE A 123 1.49 -3.62 -10.68
C PHE A 123 1.51 -4.28 -12.06
N GLU A 124 0.52 -5.11 -12.38
CA GLU A 124 0.41 -5.74 -13.68
C GLU A 124 0.38 -4.73 -14.82
N GLU A 125 -0.43 -3.68 -14.66
CA GLU A 125 -0.54 -2.63 -15.68
C GLU A 125 0.75 -1.82 -15.77
N TRP A 126 1.39 -1.53 -14.65
CA TRP A 126 2.68 -0.83 -14.62
C TRP A 126 3.73 -1.60 -15.44
N ARG A 127 3.83 -2.92 -15.22
CA ARG A 127 4.74 -3.78 -15.97
C ARG A 127 4.38 -3.85 -17.44
N ARG A 128 3.09 -3.98 -17.74
CA ARG A 128 2.62 -4.10 -19.12
C ARG A 128 3.02 -2.88 -19.94
N GLN A 129 3.06 -1.71 -19.32
CA GLN A 129 3.46 -0.49 -20.01
C GLN A 129 4.98 -0.30 -20.08
N GLY A 130 5.75 -1.22 -19.54
CA GLY A 130 7.21 -1.16 -19.59
C GLY A 130 7.82 -0.06 -18.75
N LEU A 131 7.14 0.39 -17.70
CA LEU A 131 7.62 1.46 -16.85
C LEU A 131 8.73 0.96 -15.91
N PRO A 132 9.55 1.87 -15.33
CA PRO A 132 10.70 1.46 -14.52
C PRO A 132 10.34 0.56 -13.35
N LEU A 133 11.21 -0.40 -13.05
CA LEU A 133 11.08 -1.30 -11.91
C LEU A 133 12.28 -1.14 -11.00
N GLY A 134 12.05 -1.24 -9.69
CA GLY A 134 13.09 -1.21 -8.69
C GLY A 134 13.17 -2.53 -7.93
N THR A 135 14.32 -2.77 -7.32
CA THR A 135 14.53 -3.92 -6.43
C THR A 135 15.04 -3.49 -5.06
N GLU A 136 15.32 -2.20 -4.88
CA GLU A 136 15.76 -1.67 -3.60
C GLU A 136 14.61 -1.66 -2.62
N GLU A 137 14.85 -2.17 -1.42
CA GLU A 137 13.88 -2.09 -0.36
C GLU A 137 13.84 -0.68 0.19
N HIS A 138 12.66 -0.08 0.14
CA HIS A 138 12.41 1.21 0.78
C HIS A 138 11.59 0.96 2.03
N SER A 139 11.99 1.56 3.12
CA SER A 139 11.20 1.57 4.34
C SER A 139 11.15 2.99 4.86
N MET A 140 9.99 3.39 5.37
CA MET A 140 9.93 4.58 6.18
C MET A 140 10.75 4.33 7.44
N ASP A 141 11.17 5.39 8.12
CA ASP A 141 11.97 5.25 9.33
C ASP A 141 11.09 4.74 10.48
N ARG A 142 10.94 3.42 10.54
CA ARG A 142 10.00 2.75 11.43
C ARG A 142 10.67 2.45 12.77
N GLY A 143 10.86 3.47 13.56
CA GLY A 143 11.41 3.33 14.89
C GLY A 143 12.90 3.10 14.93
N ALA A 144 13.58 3.62 13.99
CA ALA A 144 15.04 3.61 14.00
C ALA A 144 15.56 4.60 15.03
#